data_69b51a4c8db45a7a28c25bc59938b45c
#
_entry.id   69b51a4c8db45a7a28c25bc59938b45c
#
_cell.length_a   1.000
_cell.length_b   1.000
_cell.length_c   1.000
_cell.angle_alpha   90.00
_cell.angle_beta   90.00
_cell.angle_gamma   90.00
#
_symmetry.space_group_name_H-M   'P 1'
#
loop_
_entity.id
_entity.type
_entity.pdbx_description
1 polymer ?
#
loop_
_entity_poly.entity_id
_entity_poly.type
_entity_poly.pdbx_seq_one_letter_code
_entity_poly.pdbx_strand_id
1 'polypeptide(L)'
;VIEENNGLILQFTSKEIYGAFIEEGVNGTKINHGSKYGFKGKNVNQEAIIKWLKSPKIRLREIKGPNQGRFVEKSERNIKQAAFMIGRSMALKGIKGIGYMAKSNIYAFEDNKEEITRAFTEDVADAMVKQLTANLPKGTTTIKRN
;
A
#
# COMPACT_ATOMS: atom_id res chain seq x y z
N VAL A 1 7.64 11.00 11.94
CA VAL A 1 9.05 11.28 11.60
C VAL A 1 9.88 10.86 12.80
N ILE A 2 10.84 10.01 12.61
CA ILE A 2 11.79 9.57 13.64
C ILE A 2 13.15 10.10 13.21
N GLU A 3 13.78 10.91 14.07
CA GLU A 3 15.16 11.37 13.86
C GLU A 3 16.11 10.30 14.43
N GLU A 4 16.80 9.59 13.58
CA GLU A 4 17.94 8.75 13.94
C GLU A 4 19.24 9.37 13.42
N ASN A 5 20.25 9.39 14.28
CA ASN A 5 21.64 9.90 14.12
C ASN A 5 22.16 10.05 12.67
N ASN A 6 21.71 10.99 11.88
CA ASN A 6 22.10 11.41 10.53
C ASN A 6 21.15 11.07 9.37
N GLY A 7 19.89 10.78 9.62
CA GLY A 7 18.94 10.55 8.53
C GLY A 7 17.50 10.86 8.90
N LEU A 8 16.72 11.32 7.93
CA LEU A 8 15.27 11.49 8.04
C LEU A 8 14.59 10.18 7.63
N ILE A 9 13.94 9.50 8.58
CA ILE A 9 13.16 8.29 8.28
C ILE A 9 11.67 8.65 8.23
N LEU A 10 11.06 8.50 7.06
CA LEU A 10 9.62 8.59 6.86
C LEU A 10 9.01 7.21 7.07
N GLN A 11 8.29 7.00 8.18
CA GLN A 11 7.62 5.75 8.46
C GLN A 11 6.11 5.89 8.20
N PHE A 12 5.59 5.04 7.31
CA PHE A 12 4.16 4.92 7.05
C PHE A 12 3.62 3.70 7.78
N THR A 13 2.68 3.91 8.70
CA THR A 13 2.03 2.83 9.44
C THR A 13 0.56 2.78 9.11
N SER A 14 0.04 1.59 8.81
CA SER A 14 -1.39 1.34 8.68
C SER A 14 -1.90 0.69 9.96
N LYS A 15 -3.03 1.17 10.49
CA LYS A 15 -3.75 0.52 11.59
C LYS A 15 -4.44 -0.77 11.15
N GLU A 16 -4.65 -0.93 9.84
CA GLU A 16 -5.41 -2.03 9.26
C GLU A 16 -4.48 -3.19 8.88
N ILE A 17 -4.70 -4.35 9.47
CA ILE A 17 -3.90 -5.57 9.26
C ILE A 17 -3.88 -5.99 7.78
N TYR A 18 -4.99 -5.74 7.04
CA TYR A 18 -5.06 -6.11 5.62
C TYR A 18 -4.20 -5.24 4.70
N GLY A 19 -3.73 -4.09 5.15
CA GLY A 19 -2.88 -3.20 4.35
C GLY A 19 -1.64 -3.90 3.81
N ALA A 20 -0.97 -4.71 4.63
CA ALA A 20 0.19 -5.48 4.21
C ALA A 20 -0.14 -6.54 3.13
N PHE A 21 -1.31 -7.17 3.21
CA PHE A 21 -1.76 -8.14 2.19
C PHE A 21 -2.09 -7.47 0.85
N ILE A 22 -2.59 -6.24 0.87
CA ILE A 22 -2.86 -5.47 -0.35
C ILE A 22 -1.56 -4.97 -0.96
N GLU A 23 -0.61 -4.54 -0.14
CA GLU A 23 0.69 -4.04 -0.58
C GLU A 23 1.52 -5.13 -1.24
N GLU A 24 1.76 -6.23 -0.52
CA GLU A 24 2.64 -7.32 -0.95
C GLU A 24 1.91 -8.42 -1.73
N GLY A 25 0.58 -8.47 -1.60
CA GLY A 25 -0.23 -9.55 -2.13
C GLY A 25 -0.20 -10.81 -1.27
N VAL A 26 -0.74 -11.91 -1.80
CA VAL A 26 -0.78 -13.23 -1.17
C VAL A 26 -0.53 -14.29 -2.22
N ASN A 27 0.42 -15.18 -2.00
CA ASN A 27 0.70 -16.29 -2.91
C ASN A 27 -0.45 -17.29 -2.93
N GLY A 28 -0.77 -17.75 -4.12
CA GLY A 28 -1.66 -18.90 -4.31
C GLY A 28 -0.91 -20.22 -4.12
N THR A 29 -1.67 -21.31 -4.05
CA THR A 29 -1.08 -22.67 -4.00
C THR A 29 -0.51 -23.11 -5.34
N LYS A 30 -0.88 -22.46 -6.45
CA LYS A 30 -0.36 -22.73 -7.80
C LYS A 30 0.48 -21.58 -8.35
N ILE A 31 0.18 -20.35 -7.98
CA ILE A 31 0.87 -19.16 -8.49
C ILE A 31 1.57 -18.46 -7.34
N ASN A 32 2.87 -18.27 -7.49
CA ASN A 32 3.68 -17.51 -6.56
C ASN A 32 3.84 -16.08 -7.07
N HIS A 33 3.47 -15.09 -6.26
CA HIS A 33 3.60 -13.66 -6.55
C HIS A 33 4.81 -13.02 -5.87
N GLY A 34 5.66 -13.81 -5.20
CA GLY A 34 6.81 -13.31 -4.46
C GLY A 34 6.47 -12.69 -3.10
N SER A 35 5.23 -12.83 -2.63
CA SER A 35 4.81 -12.32 -1.33
C SER A 35 5.29 -13.25 -0.20
N LYS A 36 5.52 -12.65 0.99
CA LYS A 36 5.75 -13.45 2.22
C LYS A 36 4.48 -14.10 2.76
N TYR A 37 3.30 -13.70 2.28
CA TYR A 37 2.01 -14.27 2.65
C TYR A 37 1.59 -15.31 1.62
N GLY A 38 0.89 -16.36 2.06
CA GLY A 38 0.41 -17.40 1.16
C GLY A 38 -0.77 -18.18 1.74
N PHE A 39 -1.63 -18.66 0.84
CA PHE A 39 -2.70 -19.59 1.22
C PHE A 39 -2.12 -20.97 1.49
N LYS A 40 -2.41 -21.53 2.67
CA LYS A 40 -1.96 -22.88 3.06
C LYS A 40 -2.83 -24.01 2.52
N GLY A 41 -4.01 -23.72 1.99
CA GLY A 41 -4.99 -24.71 1.55
C GLY A 41 -5.71 -24.30 0.28
N LYS A 42 -6.50 -25.24 -0.26
CA LYS A 42 -7.28 -25.02 -1.50
C LYS A 42 -8.57 -24.24 -1.28
N ASN A 43 -8.95 -23.95 -0.03
CA ASN A 43 -10.19 -23.26 0.32
C ASN A 43 -9.90 -22.04 1.17
N VAL A 44 -10.58 -20.95 0.85
CA VAL A 44 -10.64 -19.71 1.63
C VAL A 44 -11.92 -19.71 2.43
N ASN A 45 -11.95 -19.00 3.56
CA ASN A 45 -13.18 -18.80 4.32
C ASN A 45 -14.28 -18.21 3.43
N GLN A 46 -15.33 -18.99 3.20
CA GLN A 46 -16.41 -18.62 2.30
C GLN A 46 -17.42 -17.64 2.93
N GLU A 47 -17.50 -17.57 4.26
CA GLU A 47 -18.48 -16.73 4.95
C GLU A 47 -18.31 -15.25 4.61
N ALA A 48 -17.07 -14.76 4.62
CA ALA A 48 -16.76 -13.38 4.24
C ALA A 48 -17.15 -13.09 2.79
N ILE A 49 -16.88 -14.05 1.88
CA ILE A 49 -17.24 -13.94 0.45
C ILE A 49 -18.75 -13.94 0.29
N ILE A 50 -19.47 -14.81 1.00
CA ILE A 50 -20.94 -14.89 0.98
C ILE A 50 -21.53 -13.57 1.47
N LYS A 51 -21.03 -13.03 2.59
CA LYS A 51 -21.47 -11.74 3.12
C LYS A 51 -21.27 -10.61 2.11
N TRP A 52 -20.11 -10.60 1.46
CA TRP A 52 -19.81 -9.61 0.40
C TRP A 52 -20.74 -9.77 -0.81
N LEU A 53 -21.00 -11.01 -1.29
CA LEU A 53 -21.88 -11.29 -2.42
C LEU A 53 -23.34 -10.93 -2.14
N LYS A 54 -23.79 -10.97 -0.88
CA LYS A 54 -25.14 -10.52 -0.48
C LYS A 54 -25.32 -9.01 -0.58
N SER A 55 -24.24 -8.23 -0.64
CA SER A 55 -24.32 -6.77 -0.78
C SER A 55 -25.13 -6.38 -2.03
N PRO A 56 -26.04 -5.38 -1.94
CA PRO A 56 -26.88 -4.95 -3.08
C PRO A 56 -26.05 -4.42 -4.27
N LYS A 57 -24.85 -3.92 -4.00
CA LYS A 57 -23.94 -3.37 -5.03
C LYS A 57 -23.34 -4.44 -5.93
N ILE A 58 -23.30 -5.70 -5.49
CA ILE A 58 -22.71 -6.81 -6.25
C ILE A 58 -23.79 -7.48 -7.08
N ARG A 59 -23.52 -7.75 -8.35
CA ARG A 59 -24.38 -8.50 -9.24
C ARG A 59 -23.67 -9.76 -9.71
N LEU A 60 -24.37 -10.90 -9.66
CA LEU A 60 -23.85 -12.17 -10.17
C LEU A 60 -24.08 -12.25 -11.67
N ARG A 61 -23.09 -12.83 -12.39
CA ARG A 61 -23.20 -13.11 -13.82
C ARG A 61 -22.94 -14.59 -14.07
N GLU A 62 -23.60 -15.14 -15.07
CA GLU A 62 -23.35 -16.50 -15.53
C GLU A 62 -21.98 -16.59 -16.19
N ILE A 63 -21.18 -17.57 -15.78
CA ILE A 63 -19.78 -17.71 -16.22
C ILE A 63 -19.67 -18.60 -17.45
N LYS A 64 -20.59 -19.56 -17.62
CA LYS A 64 -20.59 -20.54 -18.70
C LYS A 64 -21.99 -20.77 -19.23
N GLY A 65 -22.09 -21.21 -20.47
CA GLY A 65 -23.34 -21.58 -21.08
C GLY A 65 -23.88 -20.53 -22.07
N PRO A 66 -25.05 -20.76 -22.64
CA PRO A 66 -25.65 -19.89 -23.66
C PRO A 66 -26.01 -18.49 -23.16
N ASN A 67 -26.11 -18.35 -21.82
CA ASN A 67 -26.41 -17.08 -21.16
C ASN A 67 -25.18 -16.44 -20.51
N GLN A 68 -23.96 -16.79 -20.94
CA GLN A 68 -22.72 -16.24 -20.40
C GLN A 68 -22.74 -14.71 -20.40
N GLY A 69 -22.38 -14.12 -19.25
CA GLY A 69 -22.37 -12.68 -19.05
C GLY A 69 -23.70 -12.07 -18.62
N ARG A 70 -24.83 -12.77 -18.73
CA ARG A 70 -26.14 -12.29 -18.25
C ARG A 70 -26.17 -12.27 -16.72
N PHE A 71 -26.96 -11.35 -16.18
CA PHE A 71 -27.17 -11.28 -14.74
C PHE A 71 -28.03 -12.45 -14.26
N VAL A 72 -27.62 -13.04 -13.15
CA VAL A 72 -28.30 -14.16 -12.51
C VAL A 72 -28.89 -13.68 -11.18
N GLU A 73 -30.06 -14.22 -10.84
CA GLU A 73 -30.72 -13.94 -9.58
C GLU A 73 -29.83 -14.38 -8.40
N LYS A 74 -29.86 -13.59 -7.34
CA LYS A 74 -29.13 -13.86 -6.08
C LYS A 74 -29.87 -14.88 -5.20
N SER A 75 -30.13 -16.07 -5.74
CA SER A 75 -30.58 -17.18 -4.90
C SER A 75 -29.46 -17.62 -3.96
N GLU A 76 -29.81 -18.21 -2.83
CA GLU A 76 -28.83 -18.74 -1.89
C GLU A 76 -27.89 -19.77 -2.50
N ARG A 77 -28.40 -20.59 -3.40
CA ARG A 77 -27.63 -21.57 -4.17
C ARG A 77 -26.58 -20.88 -5.05
N ASN A 78 -26.99 -19.85 -5.81
CA ASN A 78 -26.09 -19.13 -6.70
C ASN A 78 -25.00 -18.38 -5.94
N ILE A 79 -25.35 -17.81 -4.78
CA ILE A 79 -24.38 -17.14 -3.90
C ILE A 79 -23.35 -18.15 -3.36
N LYS A 80 -23.78 -19.32 -2.86
CA LYS A 80 -22.88 -20.34 -2.34
C LYS A 80 -21.95 -20.87 -3.44
N GLN A 81 -22.48 -21.12 -4.65
CA GLN A 81 -21.70 -21.56 -5.79
C GLN A 81 -20.68 -20.52 -6.22
N ALA A 82 -21.06 -19.26 -6.29
CA ALA A 82 -20.14 -18.16 -6.62
C ALA A 82 -19.05 -18.00 -5.55
N ALA A 83 -19.42 -18.06 -4.28
CA ALA A 83 -18.47 -17.99 -3.17
C ALA A 83 -17.43 -19.12 -3.22
N PHE A 84 -17.88 -20.35 -3.51
CA PHE A 84 -16.97 -21.47 -3.68
C PHE A 84 -15.98 -21.26 -4.83
N MET A 85 -16.47 -20.83 -5.99
CA MET A 85 -15.61 -20.62 -7.16
C MET A 85 -14.60 -19.48 -6.93
N ILE A 86 -15.04 -18.36 -6.34
CA ILE A 86 -14.19 -17.24 -6.00
C ILE A 86 -13.13 -17.68 -4.98
N GLY A 87 -13.55 -18.30 -3.88
CA GLY A 87 -12.65 -18.76 -2.83
C GLY A 87 -11.60 -19.74 -3.35
N ARG A 88 -12.02 -20.69 -4.21
CA ARG A 88 -11.11 -21.64 -4.86
C ARG A 88 -10.13 -20.93 -5.80
N SER A 89 -10.61 -19.96 -6.59
CA SER A 89 -9.75 -19.18 -7.48
C SER A 89 -8.71 -18.39 -6.71
N MET A 90 -9.12 -17.72 -5.63
CA MET A 90 -8.22 -16.99 -4.74
C MET A 90 -7.17 -17.90 -4.12
N ALA A 91 -7.58 -19.06 -3.59
CA ALA A 91 -6.64 -20.00 -2.99
C ALA A 91 -5.62 -20.57 -3.98
N LEU A 92 -6.03 -20.81 -5.23
CA LEU A 92 -5.14 -21.36 -6.26
C LEU A 92 -4.22 -20.32 -6.87
N LYS A 93 -4.78 -19.16 -7.22
CA LYS A 93 -4.08 -18.10 -7.95
C LYS A 93 -3.37 -17.10 -7.04
N GLY A 94 -3.84 -16.96 -5.80
CA GLY A 94 -3.38 -15.89 -4.94
C GLY A 94 -3.98 -14.53 -5.31
N ILE A 95 -3.43 -13.50 -4.72
CA ILE A 95 -3.78 -12.10 -4.96
C ILE A 95 -2.47 -11.35 -5.20
N LYS A 96 -2.33 -10.74 -6.36
CA LYS A 96 -1.15 -9.95 -6.69
C LYS A 96 -1.14 -8.66 -5.86
N GLY A 97 -0.03 -8.34 -5.23
CA GLY A 97 0.15 -7.08 -4.53
C GLY A 97 0.05 -5.88 -5.47
N ILE A 98 -0.52 -4.80 -4.99
CA ILE A 98 -0.71 -3.56 -5.76
C ILE A 98 0.47 -2.61 -5.57
N GLY A 99 1.18 -2.70 -4.44
CA GLY A 99 2.29 -1.82 -4.09
C GLY A 99 1.84 -0.35 -3.98
N TYR A 100 0.65 -0.10 -3.45
CA TYR A 100 0.06 1.24 -3.46
C TYR A 100 0.81 2.21 -2.56
N MET A 101 1.32 1.75 -1.41
CA MET A 101 2.11 2.60 -0.51
C MET A 101 3.44 2.99 -1.15
N ALA A 102 4.17 2.01 -1.71
CA ALA A 102 5.44 2.27 -2.39
C ALA A 102 5.26 3.24 -3.56
N LYS A 103 4.22 3.05 -4.36
CA LYS A 103 3.91 3.94 -5.49
C LYS A 103 3.52 5.33 -5.03
N SER A 104 2.62 5.43 -4.03
CA SER A 104 2.21 6.73 -3.49
C SER A 104 3.39 7.51 -2.93
N ASN A 105 4.33 6.85 -2.27
CA ASN A 105 5.52 7.49 -1.73
C ASN A 105 6.44 8.03 -2.84
N ILE A 106 6.62 7.25 -3.91
CA ILE A 106 7.41 7.70 -5.06
C ILE A 106 6.77 8.94 -5.69
N TYR A 107 5.48 8.91 -5.97
CA TYR A 107 4.76 10.06 -6.55
C TYR A 107 4.81 11.28 -5.61
N ALA A 108 4.53 11.10 -4.33
CA ALA A 108 4.58 12.19 -3.36
C ALA A 108 5.99 12.80 -3.24
N PHE A 109 7.03 11.98 -3.34
CA PHE A 109 8.41 12.47 -3.34
C PHE A 109 8.75 13.21 -4.63
N GLU A 110 8.37 12.69 -5.79
CA GLU A 110 8.62 13.33 -7.08
C GLU A 110 7.90 14.67 -7.19
N ASP A 111 6.62 14.73 -6.80
CA ASP A 111 5.81 15.94 -6.84
C ASP A 111 6.33 17.05 -5.89
N ASN A 112 6.95 16.68 -4.77
CA ASN A 112 7.44 17.64 -3.77
C ASN A 112 8.98 17.73 -3.71
N LYS A 113 9.68 17.12 -4.66
CA LYS A 113 11.15 17.04 -4.66
C LYS A 113 11.84 18.41 -4.54
N GLU A 114 11.37 19.38 -5.27
CA GLU A 114 11.96 20.73 -5.27
C GLU A 114 11.78 21.42 -3.91
N GLU A 115 10.60 21.28 -3.31
CA GLU A 115 10.29 21.86 -2.00
C GLU A 115 11.09 21.17 -0.88
N ILE A 116 11.17 19.84 -0.90
CA ILE A 116 11.98 19.06 0.05
C ILE A 116 13.45 19.43 -0.08
N THR A 117 13.97 19.54 -1.33
CA THR A 117 15.37 19.90 -1.56
C THR A 117 15.68 21.31 -1.06
N ARG A 118 14.77 22.25 -1.30
CA ARG A 118 14.93 23.64 -0.82
C ARG A 118 14.95 23.71 0.70
N ALA A 119 13.97 23.07 1.37
CA ALA A 119 13.91 23.04 2.83
C ALA A 119 15.16 22.41 3.44
N PHE A 120 15.63 21.28 2.89
CA PHE A 120 16.85 20.63 3.34
C PHE A 120 18.09 21.53 3.15
N THR A 121 18.18 22.24 2.02
CA THR A 121 19.30 23.16 1.74
C THR A 121 19.31 24.35 2.70
N GLU A 122 18.14 24.89 3.02
CA GLU A 122 17.99 25.98 4.01
C GLU A 122 18.41 25.51 5.41
N ASP A 123 17.96 24.34 5.86
CA ASP A 123 18.31 23.77 7.15
C ASP A 123 19.81 23.51 7.29
N VAL A 124 20.45 22.96 6.25
CA VAL A 124 21.89 22.69 6.20
C VAL A 124 22.68 24.01 6.21
N ALA A 125 22.25 25.03 5.45
CA ALA A 125 22.90 26.33 5.44
C ALA A 125 22.81 27.00 6.82
N ASP A 126 21.68 26.95 7.47
CA ASP A 126 21.50 27.53 8.81
C ASP A 126 22.33 26.80 9.88
N ALA A 127 22.40 25.46 9.80
CA ALA A 127 23.26 24.67 10.68
C ALA A 127 24.74 25.01 10.48
N MET A 128 25.20 25.16 9.23
CA MET A 128 26.56 25.57 8.92
C MET A 128 26.88 26.97 9.45
N VAL A 129 25.97 27.93 9.26
CA VAL A 129 26.13 29.30 9.77
C VAL A 129 26.22 29.29 11.31
N LYS A 130 25.38 28.53 11.99
CA LYS A 130 25.44 28.39 13.44
C LYS A 130 26.78 27.81 13.93
N GLN A 131 27.28 26.77 13.25
CA GLN A 131 28.57 26.17 13.60
C GLN A 131 29.74 27.12 13.34
N LEU A 132 29.74 27.82 12.20
CA LEU A 132 30.78 28.80 11.87
C LEU A 132 30.77 29.98 12.88
N THR A 133 29.60 30.50 13.23
CA THR A 133 29.49 31.61 14.20
C THR A 133 29.87 31.19 15.61
N ALA A 134 29.57 29.93 16.00
CA ALA A 134 29.96 29.40 17.30
C ALA A 134 31.49 29.22 17.44
N ASN A 135 32.19 28.94 16.34
CA ASN A 135 33.63 28.68 16.29
C ASN A 135 34.46 29.93 15.97
N LEU A 136 33.84 31.07 15.66
CA LEU A 136 34.56 32.31 15.42
C LEU A 136 35.05 32.90 16.76
N PRO A 137 36.33 33.33 16.84
CA PRO A 137 36.85 34.01 18.03
C PRO A 137 36.04 35.29 18.29
N LYS A 138 35.64 35.50 19.56
CA LYS A 138 34.89 36.69 19.99
C LYS A 138 35.66 37.95 19.59
N GLY A 139 35.26 38.63 18.56
CA GLY A 139 35.88 39.84 18.04
C GLY A 139 35.85 40.03 16.54
N THR A 140 35.31 39.06 15.77
CA THR A 140 35.24 39.11 14.32
C THR A 140 33.89 39.68 13.87
N THR A 141 33.92 40.62 12.96
CA THR A 141 32.86 41.48 12.44
C THR A 141 31.63 40.73 11.93
N THR A 142 30.46 41.16 12.38
CA THR A 142 29.15 40.66 11.92
C THR A 142 28.96 40.96 10.42
N ILE A 143 28.87 39.96 9.59
CA ILE A 143 28.46 40.08 8.19
C ILE A 143 26.95 40.35 8.18
N LYS A 144 26.54 41.60 7.87
CA LYS A 144 25.13 41.94 7.60
C LYS A 144 24.77 41.45 6.20
N ARG A 145 23.77 40.59 6.09
CA ARG A 145 23.09 40.31 4.84
C ARG A 145 22.26 41.53 4.45
N ASN A 146 22.48 42.05 3.27
CA ASN A 146 21.55 42.93 2.56
C ASN A 146 20.48 42.09 1.88
#